data_317fe98c9907dbe1fb48f96e66934375
#
_entry.id   317fe98c9907dbe1fb48f96e66934375
#
_cell.length_a   1.000
_cell.length_b   1.000
_cell.length_c   1.000
_cell.angle_alpha   90.00
_cell.angle_beta   90.00
_cell.angle_gamma   90.00
#
_symmetry.space_group_name_H-M   'P 1'
#
loop_
_entity.id
_entity.type
_entity.pdbx_description
1 polymer ?
#
loop_
_entity_poly.entity_id
_entity_poly.type
_entity_poly.pdbx_seq_one_letter_code
_entity_poly.pdbx_strand_id
1 'polypeptide(L)'
;MIVHVVAIGSNREIGKDNALLWRLPDDLKQFKAITTGQTVVMGRKTFESIGRPLPNRRNIVVTSDRSFSAEGVDVWHDLESLNTETTDLYIIGGATLYEQTLSMTDRFYVTEVEGTFEADTYYPPLPDGLTVTDEQFHPVDERHAHSFTFRQYDKRDID
;
A
#
# COMPACT_ATOMS: atom_id res chain seq x y z
N MET A 1 7.00 -5.38 -12.39
CA MET A 1 6.78 -4.03 -11.84
C MET A 1 6.50 -4.13 -10.35
N ILE A 2 7.10 -3.27 -9.57
CA ILE A 2 6.78 -3.11 -8.15
C ILE A 2 5.86 -1.90 -8.01
N VAL A 3 4.74 -2.08 -7.33
CA VAL A 3 3.69 -1.08 -7.17
C VAL A 3 3.42 -0.88 -5.67
N HIS A 4 3.34 0.36 -5.22
CA HIS A 4 2.85 0.68 -3.88
C HIS A 4 1.39 1.10 -3.96
N VAL A 5 0.58 0.64 -3.01
CA VAL A 5 -0.80 1.08 -2.81
C VAL A 5 -0.94 1.55 -1.37
N VAL A 6 -1.25 2.82 -1.17
CA VAL A 6 -1.25 3.43 0.16
C VAL A 6 -2.25 4.58 0.25
N ALA A 7 -2.83 4.77 1.43
CA ALA A 7 -3.60 5.96 1.78
C ALA A 7 -2.85 6.73 2.87
N ILE A 8 -2.67 8.03 2.69
CA ILE A 8 -1.89 8.89 3.58
C ILE A 8 -2.66 10.15 3.94
N GLY A 9 -2.44 10.67 5.15
CA GLY A 9 -2.88 12.01 5.55
C GLY A 9 -1.98 13.09 4.98
N SER A 10 -2.27 14.35 5.32
CA SER A 10 -1.53 15.52 4.80
C SER A 10 -0.05 15.53 5.21
N ASN A 11 0.30 14.88 6.32
CA ASN A 11 1.69 14.72 6.78
C ASN A 11 2.19 13.29 6.58
N ARG A 12 1.65 12.56 5.62
CA ARG A 12 2.00 11.17 5.27
C ARG A 12 1.69 10.17 6.39
N GLU A 13 0.74 10.48 7.26
CA GLU A 13 0.27 9.55 8.29
C GLU A 13 -0.40 8.32 7.66
N ILE A 14 -0.10 7.13 8.13
CA ILE A 14 -0.71 5.89 7.60
C ILE A 14 -1.31 4.99 8.66
N GLY A 15 -0.97 5.15 9.93
CA GLY A 15 -1.53 4.29 10.95
C GLY A 15 -1.23 4.70 12.36
N LYS A 16 -1.97 4.13 13.29
CA LYS A 16 -1.75 4.23 14.72
C LYS A 16 -2.21 2.93 15.36
N ASP A 17 -1.39 2.36 16.24
CA ASP A 17 -1.68 1.11 16.95
C ASP A 17 -2.10 -0.04 16.01
N ASN A 18 -1.43 -0.14 14.85
CA ASN A 18 -1.72 -1.12 13.80
C ASN A 18 -3.12 -1.00 13.19
N ALA A 19 -3.78 0.15 13.31
CA ALA A 19 -5.12 0.38 12.79
C ALA A 19 -5.12 1.53 11.76
N LEU A 20 -6.13 1.55 10.91
CA LEU A 20 -6.37 2.65 9.99
C LEU A 20 -6.83 3.89 10.75
N LEU A 21 -6.42 5.08 10.27
CA LEU A 21 -6.76 6.37 10.87
C LEU A 21 -8.13 6.88 10.47
N TRP A 22 -8.73 6.31 9.42
CA TRP A 22 -10.00 6.75 8.85
C TRP A 22 -10.73 5.58 8.22
N ARG A 23 -12.00 5.80 7.93
CA ARG A 23 -12.80 4.87 7.15
C ARG A 23 -13.34 5.57 5.92
N LEU A 24 -12.89 5.15 4.75
CA LEU A 24 -13.28 5.70 3.46
C LEU A 24 -13.77 4.54 2.57
N PRO A 25 -15.09 4.27 2.53
CA PRO A 25 -15.61 3.14 1.76
C PRO A 25 -15.24 3.14 0.28
N ASP A 26 -15.20 4.32 -0.35
CA ASP A 26 -14.84 4.42 -1.77
C ASP A 26 -13.34 4.18 -2.00
N ASP A 27 -12.50 4.51 -1.01
CA ASP A 27 -11.09 4.16 -1.05
C ASP A 27 -10.89 2.64 -0.95
N LEU A 28 -11.65 1.97 -0.11
CA LEU A 28 -11.62 0.51 -0.02
C LEU A 28 -12.07 -0.15 -1.31
N LYS A 29 -13.06 0.40 -2.01
CA LYS A 29 -13.49 -0.06 -3.32
C LYS A 29 -12.39 0.11 -4.36
N GLN A 30 -11.69 1.25 -4.34
CA GLN A 30 -10.58 1.52 -5.25
C GLN A 30 -9.42 0.56 -4.99
N PHE A 31 -9.07 0.33 -3.73
CA PHE A 31 -8.06 -0.65 -3.34
C PHE A 31 -8.40 -2.04 -3.88
N LYS A 32 -9.64 -2.47 -3.70
CA LYS A 32 -10.11 -3.75 -4.19
C LYS A 32 -10.03 -3.83 -5.72
N ALA A 33 -10.45 -2.77 -6.41
CA ALA A 33 -10.38 -2.72 -7.87
C ALA A 33 -8.96 -2.81 -8.40
N ILE A 34 -8.01 -2.12 -7.76
CA ILE A 34 -6.60 -2.12 -8.15
C ILE A 34 -5.95 -3.48 -7.90
N THR A 35 -6.26 -4.15 -6.78
CA THR A 35 -5.52 -5.33 -6.33
C THR A 35 -6.15 -6.66 -6.70
N THR A 36 -7.43 -6.72 -7.06
CA THR A 36 -8.10 -7.98 -7.41
C THR A 36 -7.44 -8.63 -8.62
N GLY A 37 -7.13 -9.92 -8.51
CA GLY A 37 -6.43 -10.66 -9.55
C GLY A 37 -4.92 -10.45 -9.55
N GLN A 38 -4.40 -9.64 -8.64
CA GLN A 38 -2.98 -9.32 -8.54
C GLN A 38 -2.31 -10.08 -7.40
N THR A 39 -1.00 -9.93 -7.28
CA THR A 39 -0.21 -10.42 -6.15
C THR A 39 0.03 -9.28 -5.17
N VAL A 40 -0.45 -9.44 -3.94
CA VAL A 40 -0.24 -8.46 -2.87
C VAL A 40 0.86 -8.92 -1.94
N VAL A 41 1.71 -7.99 -1.53
CA VAL A 41 2.85 -8.24 -0.65
C VAL A 41 2.71 -7.34 0.57
N MET A 42 2.83 -7.93 1.75
CA MET A 42 2.64 -7.22 3.00
C MET A 42 3.60 -7.71 4.08
N GLY A 43 3.84 -6.87 5.08
CA GLY A 43 4.52 -7.29 6.29
C GLY A 43 3.59 -8.10 7.19
N ARG A 44 4.18 -8.82 8.15
CA ARG A 44 3.42 -9.67 9.08
C ARG A 44 2.36 -8.90 9.88
N LYS A 45 2.71 -7.71 10.41
CA LYS A 45 1.76 -6.91 11.19
C LYS A 45 0.56 -6.47 10.36
N THR A 46 0.78 -6.13 9.11
CA THR A 46 -0.30 -5.79 8.19
C THR A 46 -1.22 -6.99 7.96
N PHE A 47 -0.64 -8.18 7.76
CA PHE A 47 -1.43 -9.40 7.64
C PHE A 47 -2.25 -9.68 8.89
N GLU A 48 -1.64 -9.56 10.07
CA GLU A 48 -2.35 -9.76 11.34
C GLU A 48 -3.49 -8.75 11.53
N SER A 49 -3.30 -7.51 11.09
CA SER A 49 -4.33 -6.47 11.12
C SER A 49 -5.51 -6.79 10.19
N ILE A 50 -5.23 -7.32 9.00
CA ILE A 50 -6.29 -7.74 8.06
C ILE A 50 -6.99 -8.99 8.59
N GLY A 51 -6.26 -9.89 9.23
CA GLY A 51 -6.79 -11.08 9.91
C GLY A 51 -6.99 -12.31 9.04
N ARG A 52 -6.89 -12.18 7.72
CA ARG A 52 -7.07 -13.27 6.76
C ARG A 52 -6.44 -12.92 5.41
N PRO A 53 -6.14 -13.91 4.55
CA PRO A 53 -5.72 -13.61 3.19
C PRO A 53 -6.79 -12.85 2.43
N LEU A 54 -6.38 -11.90 1.61
CA LEU A 54 -7.31 -11.17 0.74
C LEU A 54 -7.80 -12.10 -0.37
N PRO A 55 -9.12 -12.23 -0.58
CA PRO A 55 -9.65 -13.16 -1.57
C PRO A 55 -9.33 -12.70 -3.00
N ASN A 56 -9.24 -13.67 -3.92
CA ASN A 56 -8.99 -13.46 -5.35
C ASN A 56 -7.65 -12.78 -5.65
N ARG A 57 -6.68 -12.95 -4.77
CA ARG A 57 -5.32 -12.40 -4.88
C ARG A 57 -4.35 -13.41 -4.33
N ARG A 58 -3.14 -13.43 -4.90
CA ARG A 58 -2.04 -14.15 -4.27
C ARG A 58 -1.52 -13.28 -3.13
N ASN A 59 -1.44 -13.85 -1.94
CA ASN A 59 -0.99 -13.12 -0.74
C ASN A 59 0.41 -13.58 -0.36
N ILE A 60 1.34 -12.63 -0.25
CA ILE A 60 2.71 -12.88 0.18
C ILE A 60 2.96 -12.07 1.45
N VAL A 61 3.44 -12.73 2.49
CA VAL A 61 3.83 -12.09 3.74
C VAL A 61 5.34 -12.13 3.85
N VAL A 62 5.96 -10.95 4.03
CA VAL A 62 7.40 -10.81 4.22
C VAL A 62 7.66 -10.68 5.72
N THR A 63 8.43 -11.61 6.28
CA THR A 63 8.83 -11.59 7.68
C THR A 63 10.16 -12.29 7.89
N SER A 64 10.98 -11.77 8.78
CA SER A 64 12.22 -12.44 9.21
C SER A 64 11.98 -13.65 10.12
N ASP A 65 10.78 -13.77 10.68
CA ASP A 65 10.40 -14.89 11.55
C ASP A 65 10.21 -16.16 10.72
N ARG A 66 11.16 -17.07 10.81
CA ARG A 66 11.14 -18.32 10.05
C ARG A 66 10.14 -19.35 10.58
N SER A 67 9.56 -19.09 11.74
CA SER A 67 8.50 -19.94 12.30
C SER A 67 7.11 -19.51 11.84
N PHE A 68 6.99 -18.35 11.21
CA PHE A 68 5.70 -17.85 10.76
C PHE A 68 5.16 -18.67 9.59
N SER A 69 3.91 -19.07 9.71
CA SER A 69 3.15 -19.69 8.61
C SER A 69 1.68 -19.35 8.79
N ALA A 70 0.97 -19.26 7.69
CA ALA A 70 -0.47 -19.06 7.70
C ALA A 70 -1.08 -19.69 6.46
N GLU A 71 -2.28 -20.24 6.60
CA GLU A 71 -2.99 -20.85 5.50
C GLU A 71 -3.37 -19.77 4.45
N GLY A 72 -3.14 -20.09 3.19
CA GLY A 72 -3.51 -19.22 2.08
C GLY A 72 -2.51 -18.11 1.77
N VAL A 73 -1.34 -18.10 2.42
CA VAL A 73 -0.29 -17.12 2.13
C VAL A 73 1.02 -17.82 1.80
N ASP A 74 1.81 -17.18 0.93
CA ASP A 74 3.22 -17.51 0.73
C ASP A 74 4.04 -16.65 1.70
N VAL A 75 5.13 -17.22 2.24
CA VAL A 75 5.98 -16.48 3.18
C VAL A 75 7.36 -16.30 2.57
N TRP A 76 7.82 -15.05 2.52
CA TRP A 76 9.18 -14.69 2.12
C TRP A 76 9.92 -14.13 3.32
N HIS A 77 11.17 -14.58 3.50
CA HIS A 77 11.99 -14.17 4.65
C HIS A 77 12.99 -13.07 4.33
N ASP A 78 13.05 -12.65 3.07
CA ASP A 78 13.92 -11.58 2.61
C ASP A 78 13.27 -10.84 1.41
N LEU A 79 13.93 -9.78 0.94
CA LEU A 79 13.44 -8.97 -0.18
C LEU A 79 14.03 -9.38 -1.54
N GLU A 80 14.93 -10.35 -1.57
CA GLU A 80 15.57 -10.78 -2.83
C GLU A 80 14.57 -11.37 -3.80
N SER A 81 13.53 -12.04 -3.30
CA SER A 81 12.47 -12.61 -4.10
C SER A 81 11.68 -11.56 -4.90
N LEU A 82 11.65 -10.30 -4.43
CA LEU A 82 11.01 -9.20 -5.16
C LEU A 82 11.72 -8.92 -6.49
N ASN A 83 13.04 -9.10 -6.54
CA ASN A 83 13.83 -8.84 -7.74
C ASN A 83 13.76 -9.95 -8.78
N THR A 84 13.38 -11.15 -8.37
CA THR A 84 13.31 -12.32 -9.25
C THR A 84 11.90 -12.66 -9.70
N GLU A 85 10.90 -12.04 -9.11
CA GLU A 85 9.51 -12.27 -9.48
C GLU A 85 9.19 -11.64 -10.83
N THR A 86 8.51 -12.38 -11.70
CA THR A 86 8.16 -11.93 -13.05
C THR A 86 6.78 -11.26 -13.12
N THR A 87 5.93 -11.49 -12.11
CA THR A 87 4.61 -10.86 -12.04
C THR A 87 4.69 -9.51 -11.33
N ASP A 88 3.69 -8.66 -11.56
CA ASP A 88 3.59 -7.39 -10.84
C ASP A 88 3.29 -7.64 -9.36
N LEU A 89 4.00 -6.94 -8.49
CA LEU A 89 3.87 -7.05 -7.04
C LEU A 89 3.30 -5.76 -6.46
N TYR A 90 2.20 -5.87 -5.75
CA TYR A 90 1.49 -4.74 -5.14
C TYR A 90 1.77 -4.73 -3.64
N ILE A 91 2.65 -3.82 -3.21
CA ILE A 91 3.02 -3.65 -1.80
C ILE A 91 1.92 -2.86 -1.10
N ILE A 92 1.32 -3.46 -0.07
CA ILE A 92 0.17 -2.88 0.62
C ILE A 92 0.42 -2.50 2.09
N GLY A 93 1.64 -2.56 2.55
CA GLY A 93 2.04 -2.12 3.88
C GLY A 93 2.92 -3.13 4.60
N GLY A 94 3.47 -2.83 5.76
CA GLY A 94 3.39 -1.48 6.37
C GLY A 94 4.55 -0.54 6.06
N ALA A 95 4.74 0.43 6.93
CA ALA A 95 5.72 1.49 6.71
C ALA A 95 7.13 0.99 6.44
N THR A 96 7.59 0.00 7.19
CA THR A 96 8.93 -0.58 7.01
C THR A 96 9.08 -1.17 5.61
N LEU A 97 8.08 -1.91 5.15
CA LEU A 97 8.13 -2.54 3.83
C LEU A 97 8.05 -1.49 2.71
N TYR A 98 7.22 -0.46 2.86
CA TYR A 98 7.21 0.67 1.93
C TYR A 98 8.58 1.32 1.82
N GLU A 99 9.21 1.61 2.96
CA GLU A 99 10.52 2.26 3.00
C GLU A 99 11.60 1.39 2.34
N GLN A 100 11.62 0.10 2.65
CA GLN A 100 12.59 -0.84 2.10
C GLN A 100 12.45 -1.04 0.58
N THR A 101 11.26 -0.87 0.04
CA THR A 101 10.98 -1.10 -1.38
C THR A 101 10.81 0.18 -2.19
N LEU A 102 10.91 1.34 -1.56
CA LEU A 102 10.62 2.62 -2.21
C LEU A 102 11.45 2.84 -3.47
N SER A 103 12.76 2.59 -3.41
CA SER A 103 13.69 2.84 -4.53
C SER A 103 13.47 1.92 -5.72
N MET A 104 12.83 0.76 -5.51
CA MET A 104 12.55 -0.19 -6.59
C MET A 104 11.11 -0.11 -7.11
N THR A 105 10.32 0.82 -6.61
CA THR A 105 8.91 0.95 -6.97
C THR A 105 8.74 1.75 -8.24
N ASP A 106 7.95 1.23 -9.17
CA ASP A 106 7.72 1.82 -10.49
C ASP A 106 6.44 2.65 -10.55
N ARG A 107 5.44 2.27 -9.76
CA ARG A 107 4.13 2.93 -9.73
C ARG A 107 3.63 3.06 -8.31
N PHE A 108 2.98 4.19 -8.03
CA PHE A 108 2.41 4.50 -6.73
C PHE A 108 0.94 4.86 -6.90
N TYR A 109 0.06 4.08 -6.29
CA TYR A 109 -1.34 4.45 -6.12
C TYR A 109 -1.48 5.05 -4.74
N VAL A 110 -1.66 6.36 -4.67
CA VAL A 110 -1.69 7.10 -3.40
C VAL A 110 -3.04 7.76 -3.24
N THR A 111 -3.74 7.43 -2.15
CA THR A 111 -4.92 8.18 -1.73
C THR A 111 -4.44 9.21 -0.72
N GLU A 112 -4.54 10.49 -1.08
CA GLU A 112 -4.18 11.60 -0.21
C GLU A 112 -5.43 12.09 0.50
N VAL A 113 -5.54 11.80 1.78
CA VAL A 113 -6.67 12.18 2.63
C VAL A 113 -6.40 13.56 3.21
N GLU A 114 -7.32 14.48 3.03
CA GLU A 114 -7.16 15.84 3.54
C GLU A 114 -7.33 15.88 5.05
N GLY A 115 -6.34 16.43 5.73
CA GLY A 115 -6.30 16.56 7.17
C GLY A 115 -5.03 16.03 7.80
N THR A 116 -4.83 16.39 9.05
CA THR A 116 -3.73 15.88 9.87
C THR A 116 -4.30 14.95 10.93
N PHE A 117 -3.60 13.85 11.16
CA PHE A 117 -4.08 12.78 12.04
C PHE A 117 -3.01 12.42 13.04
N GLU A 118 -3.43 12.09 14.26
CA GLU A 118 -2.52 11.51 15.24
C GLU A 118 -2.12 10.12 14.77
N ALA A 119 -0.81 9.90 14.61
CA ALA A 119 -0.28 8.67 14.03
C ALA A 119 1.03 8.28 14.69
N ASP A 120 1.33 6.99 14.65
CA ASP A 120 2.65 6.47 15.04
C ASP A 120 3.41 5.91 13.84
N THR A 121 2.79 5.87 12.66
CA THR A 121 3.33 5.26 11.45
C THR A 121 3.13 6.20 10.28
N TYR A 122 4.20 6.39 9.49
CA TYR A 122 4.24 7.35 8.39
C TYR A 122 4.79 6.70 7.13
N TYR A 123 4.25 7.13 5.99
CA TYR A 123 4.79 6.78 4.68
C TYR A 123 6.00 7.66 4.39
N PRO A 124 7.07 7.12 3.77
CA PRO A 124 8.24 7.91 3.44
C PRO A 124 7.91 8.97 2.38
N PRO A 125 8.71 10.04 2.27
CA PRO A 125 8.53 11.02 1.19
C PRO A 125 8.62 10.33 -0.17
N LEU A 126 7.71 10.70 -1.09
CA LEU A 126 7.78 10.19 -2.46
C LEU A 126 9.09 10.62 -3.13
N PRO A 127 9.70 9.74 -3.94
CA PRO A 127 10.91 10.10 -4.67
C PRO A 127 10.67 11.23 -5.66
N ASP A 128 11.72 11.95 -6.01
CA ASP A 128 11.68 12.97 -7.06
C ASP A 128 11.54 12.31 -8.44
N GLY A 129 11.06 13.07 -9.41
CA GLY A 129 11.01 12.64 -10.81
C GLY A 129 9.80 11.78 -11.17
N LEU A 130 8.79 11.71 -10.29
CA LEU A 130 7.55 11.02 -10.60
C LEU A 130 6.62 11.89 -11.43
N THR A 131 5.83 11.25 -12.29
CA THR A 131 4.79 11.90 -13.07
C THR A 131 3.42 11.47 -12.56
N VAL A 132 2.52 12.43 -12.34
CA VAL A 132 1.12 12.14 -12.03
C VAL A 132 0.44 11.71 -13.33
N THR A 133 -0.01 10.46 -13.39
CA THR A 133 -0.63 9.89 -14.60
C THR A 133 -2.13 9.71 -14.47
N ASP A 134 -2.67 9.81 -13.28
CA ASP A 134 -4.12 9.82 -13.03
C ASP A 134 -4.39 10.56 -11.72
N GLU A 135 -5.53 11.28 -11.68
CA GLU A 135 -5.92 12.04 -10.50
C GLU A 135 -7.44 12.15 -10.44
N GLN A 136 -8.03 11.80 -9.31
CA GLN A 136 -9.47 11.88 -9.07
C GLN A 136 -9.73 12.41 -7.66
N PHE A 137 -10.41 13.56 -7.57
CA PHE A 137 -10.82 14.14 -6.29
C PHE A 137 -12.18 13.61 -5.85
N HIS A 138 -12.30 13.28 -4.56
CA HIS A 138 -13.54 12.86 -3.93
C HIS A 138 -13.89 13.82 -2.78
N PRO A 139 -15.03 14.52 -2.85
CA PRO A 139 -15.42 15.44 -1.77
C PRO A 139 -15.94 14.72 -0.53
N VAL A 140 -16.04 15.45 0.57
CA VAL A 140 -16.75 15.01 1.78
C VAL A 140 -18.20 14.70 1.40
N ASP A 141 -18.73 13.60 1.93
CA ASP A 141 -20.14 13.22 1.74
C ASP A 141 -20.68 12.49 2.97
N GLU A 142 -21.88 11.92 2.87
CA GLU A 142 -22.54 11.25 3.99
C GLU A 142 -21.77 10.05 4.54
N ARG A 143 -20.95 9.41 3.71
CA ARG A 143 -20.17 8.23 4.09
C ARG A 143 -18.69 8.53 4.30
N HIS A 144 -18.24 9.75 3.98
CA HIS A 144 -16.83 10.14 4.01
C HIS A 144 -16.69 11.46 4.78
N ALA A 145 -16.10 11.38 5.98
CA ALA A 145 -15.86 12.56 6.82
C ALA A 145 -14.72 13.44 6.29
N HIS A 146 -13.90 12.93 5.39
CA HIS A 146 -12.75 13.62 4.82
C HIS A 146 -12.82 13.59 3.31
N SER A 147 -12.40 14.68 2.67
CA SER A 147 -12.13 14.66 1.23
C SER A 147 -10.80 13.96 0.98
N PHE A 148 -10.65 13.39 -0.19
CA PHE A 148 -9.42 12.72 -0.57
C PHE A 148 -9.23 12.75 -2.08
N THR A 149 -7.99 12.57 -2.50
CA THR A 149 -7.63 12.54 -3.92
C THR A 149 -6.90 11.25 -4.22
N PHE A 150 -7.39 10.48 -5.19
CA PHE A 150 -6.66 9.34 -5.74
C PHE A 150 -5.64 9.87 -6.72
N ARG A 151 -4.36 9.54 -6.53
CA ARG A 151 -3.29 9.87 -7.47
C ARG A 151 -2.51 8.64 -7.86
N GLN A 152 -2.24 8.51 -9.14
CA GLN A 152 -1.30 7.55 -9.67
C GLN A 152 -0.05 8.28 -10.07
N TYR A 153 1.08 7.84 -9.53
CA TYR A 153 2.39 8.36 -9.89
C TYR A 153 3.17 7.24 -10.58
N ASP A 154 3.81 7.56 -11.69
CA ASP A 154 4.67 6.64 -12.41
C ASP A 154 6.09 7.20 -12.48
N LYS A 155 7.08 6.29 -12.41
CA LYS A 155 8.46 6.66 -12.68
C LYS A 155 8.57 7.19 -14.10
N ARG A 156 9.33 8.28 -14.24
CA ARG A 156 9.64 8.82 -15.54
C ARG A 156 10.54 7.83 -16.29
N ASP A 157 10.10 7.43 -17.48
CA ASP A 157 10.99 6.69 -18.36
C ASP A 157 12.15 7.61 -18.78
N ILE A 158 13.36 7.19 -18.43
CA ILE A 158 14.57 7.85 -18.87
C ILE A 158 15.10 7.02 -20.02
N ASP A 159 14.78 7.44 -21.21
CA ASP A 159 15.37 6.86 -22.42
C ASP A 159 16.77 7.43 -22.65
#